data_0aba2da93a891d3324397c46819123dc
#
_entry.id   0aba2da93a891d3324397c46819123dc
#
_cell.length_a   1.000
_cell.length_b   1.000
_cell.length_c   1.000
_cell.angle_alpha   90.00
_cell.angle_beta   90.00
_cell.angle_gamma   90.00
#
_symmetry.space_group_name_H-M   'P 1'
#
loop_
_entity.id
_entity.type
_entity.pdbx_description
1 polymer ?
#
loop_
_entity_poly.entity_id
_entity_poly.type
_entity_poly.pdbx_seq_one_letter_code
_entity_poly.pdbx_strand_id
1 'polypeptide(L)'
;MLRSTTFAITLALAGCRAGEKAPPAASPPPPPTLQTQAVSQRSDAACAAPLDAPGARLQLRAAKGELRIGALAGLKDADDDNVAHLRKLISELKRRGAEVLIADGDLGDNPDEQETLLGALTESGLPVLTVAGNREVRTELDAAEGELRKKGAQIVDLSHTRIVDLGDAIVVGLPGAFERRQLHSDGVCVYVQKDLDALSAFLDKPATAPVVLVAAVPPRGQDSKALDASEGQNVGDPRLLALLKKVRFGIFGAVWESGGRGIDLAGKPVLPGKDSDELYLNPGAADRTPWPLGDGTTVSGQAALLTVHGRKASYEVVRLEELHR
;
A
#
# COMPACT_ATOMS: atom_id res chain seq x y z
N MET A 1 -13.06 72.35 24.48
CA MET A 1 -13.14 73.00 23.12
C MET A 1 -13.39 71.87 22.10
N LEU A 2 -14.65 71.72 21.77
CA LEU A 2 -15.12 70.76 20.75
C LEU A 2 -15.00 71.42 19.38
N ARG A 3 -14.39 70.74 18.41
CA ARG A 3 -14.53 71.10 16.99
C ARG A 3 -15.30 69.98 16.28
N SER A 4 -16.53 70.30 15.91
CA SER A 4 -17.36 69.54 14.98
C SER A 4 -16.84 69.70 13.57
N THR A 5 -16.67 68.62 12.84
CA THR A 5 -16.42 68.62 11.40
C THR A 5 -17.61 67.94 10.73
N THR A 6 -18.35 68.78 9.99
CA THR A 6 -19.51 68.41 9.18
C THR A 6 -19.03 67.79 7.85
N PHE A 7 -19.46 66.58 7.56
CA PHE A 7 -19.22 65.97 6.22
C PHE A 7 -20.50 66.14 5.35
N ALA A 8 -20.33 66.84 4.25
CA ALA A 8 -21.38 66.98 3.24
C ALA A 8 -21.41 65.78 2.32
N ILE A 9 -22.55 65.11 2.17
CA ILE A 9 -22.77 64.03 1.23
C ILE A 9 -23.33 64.61 -0.05
N THR A 10 -22.60 64.48 -1.13
CA THR A 10 -23.03 64.88 -2.48
C THR A 10 -23.63 63.65 -3.16
N LEU A 11 -24.97 63.73 -3.42
CA LEU A 11 -25.73 62.72 -4.15
C LEU A 11 -25.49 62.92 -5.65
N ALA A 12 -24.81 61.99 -6.31
CA ALA A 12 -24.70 61.93 -7.78
C ALA A 12 -25.80 61.03 -8.34
N LEU A 13 -26.73 61.61 -9.08
CA LEU A 13 -27.74 60.90 -9.86
C LEU A 13 -27.05 60.33 -11.11
N ALA A 14 -26.92 58.99 -11.17
CA ALA A 14 -26.48 58.29 -12.38
C ALA A 14 -27.75 57.83 -13.18
N GLY A 15 -27.84 58.35 -14.39
CA GLY A 15 -28.94 58.08 -15.31
C GLY A 15 -28.96 56.63 -15.82
N CYS A 16 -30.16 56.09 -15.95
CA CYS A 16 -30.43 54.82 -16.60
C CYS A 16 -30.02 54.85 -18.08
N ARG A 17 -29.00 54.08 -18.47
CA ARG A 17 -28.79 53.70 -19.86
C ARG A 17 -29.46 52.33 -20.11
N ALA A 18 -30.31 52.34 -21.15
CA ALA A 18 -31.07 51.18 -21.62
C ALA A 18 -30.12 50.05 -22.02
N GLY A 19 -30.57 48.83 -21.70
CA GLY A 19 -29.80 47.60 -21.78
C GLY A 19 -29.34 47.22 -23.20
N GLU A 20 -28.06 47.00 -23.29
CA GLU A 20 -27.42 46.26 -24.37
C GLU A 20 -27.45 44.78 -23.97
N LYS A 21 -28.16 43.95 -24.74
CA LYS A 21 -28.22 42.51 -24.52
C LYS A 21 -26.83 41.91 -24.72
N ALA A 22 -26.28 41.35 -23.67
CA ALA A 22 -25.07 40.54 -23.74
C ALA A 22 -25.22 39.40 -24.78
N PRO A 23 -24.20 39.13 -25.60
CA PRO A 23 -24.24 37.99 -26.52
C PRO A 23 -24.38 36.68 -25.72
N PRO A 24 -25.07 35.66 -26.31
CA PRO A 24 -25.24 34.38 -25.65
C PRO A 24 -23.87 33.76 -25.36
N ALA A 25 -23.72 33.25 -24.14
CA ALA A 25 -22.51 32.55 -23.72
C ALA A 25 -22.21 31.38 -24.68
N ALA A 26 -21.00 31.31 -25.21
CA ALA A 26 -20.57 30.21 -26.04
C ALA A 26 -20.71 28.87 -25.26
N SER A 27 -21.34 27.90 -25.92
CA SER A 27 -21.47 26.54 -25.36
C SER A 27 -20.09 26.00 -24.98
N PRO A 28 -19.95 25.32 -23.83
CA PRO A 28 -18.69 24.71 -23.47
C PRO A 28 -18.26 23.71 -24.55
N PRO A 29 -16.96 23.60 -24.85
CA PRO A 29 -16.47 22.60 -25.78
C PRO A 29 -16.88 21.19 -25.32
N PRO A 30 -17.18 20.26 -26.25
CA PRO A 30 -17.50 18.91 -25.89
C PRO A 30 -16.30 18.29 -25.13
N PRO A 31 -16.55 17.42 -24.14
CA PRO A 31 -15.48 16.73 -23.44
C PRO A 31 -14.57 15.99 -24.43
N PRO A 32 -13.26 15.93 -24.20
CA PRO A 32 -12.36 15.22 -25.09
C PRO A 32 -12.83 13.77 -25.22
N THR A 33 -13.10 13.36 -26.45
CA THR A 33 -13.42 11.96 -26.78
C THR A 33 -12.16 11.18 -26.45
N LEU A 34 -12.22 10.33 -25.42
CA LEU A 34 -11.19 9.34 -25.14
C LEU A 34 -11.07 8.46 -26.41
N GLN A 35 -10.04 8.70 -27.20
CA GLN A 35 -9.64 7.79 -28.25
C GLN A 35 -9.22 6.51 -27.54
N THR A 36 -10.05 5.48 -27.62
CA THR A 36 -9.67 4.10 -27.30
C THR A 36 -8.55 3.72 -28.27
N GLN A 37 -7.31 4.00 -27.88
CA GLN A 37 -6.18 3.37 -28.53
C GLN A 37 -6.35 1.87 -28.35
N ALA A 38 -6.35 1.15 -29.45
CA ALA A 38 -6.36 -0.31 -29.47
C ALA A 38 -5.15 -0.76 -28.62
N VAL A 39 -5.44 -1.24 -27.41
CA VAL A 39 -4.44 -1.87 -26.52
C VAL A 39 -3.93 -3.07 -27.28
N SER A 40 -2.69 -3.01 -27.75
CA SER A 40 -2.00 -4.15 -28.33
C SER A 40 -2.12 -5.31 -27.33
N GLN A 41 -2.54 -6.47 -27.80
CA GLN A 41 -2.56 -7.71 -27.03
C GLN A 41 -1.11 -8.05 -26.63
N ARG A 42 -0.66 -7.49 -25.50
CA ARG A 42 0.56 -7.96 -24.86
C ARG A 42 0.22 -9.20 -24.06
N SER A 43 1.08 -10.19 -24.18
CA SER A 43 1.02 -11.48 -23.49
C SER A 43 0.61 -11.30 -22.05
N ASP A 44 -0.44 -12.02 -21.62
CA ASP A 44 -0.84 -12.15 -20.21
C ASP A 44 0.23 -12.96 -19.47
N ALA A 45 1.40 -12.36 -19.26
CA ALA A 45 2.40 -12.94 -18.39
C ALA A 45 1.80 -13.00 -16.98
N ALA A 46 1.81 -14.18 -16.39
CA ALA A 46 1.30 -14.38 -15.04
C ALA A 46 2.01 -13.43 -14.06
N CYS A 47 1.25 -12.79 -13.16
CA CYS A 47 1.80 -11.89 -12.14
C CYS A 47 2.78 -12.58 -11.20
N ALA A 48 2.67 -13.90 -11.08
CA ALA A 48 3.48 -14.67 -10.16
C ALA A 48 3.73 -16.08 -10.66
N ALA A 49 4.81 -16.68 -10.20
CA ALA A 49 5.09 -18.08 -10.40
C ALA A 49 3.99 -18.96 -9.78
N PRO A 50 3.71 -20.17 -10.32
CA PRO A 50 2.84 -21.11 -9.64
C PRO A 50 3.33 -21.44 -8.23
N LEU A 51 2.40 -21.63 -7.27
CA LEU A 51 2.73 -21.92 -5.87
C LEU A 51 3.48 -23.24 -5.65
N ASP A 52 3.45 -24.13 -6.64
CA ASP A 52 4.12 -25.43 -6.65
C ASP A 52 5.35 -25.46 -7.54
N ALA A 53 5.73 -24.32 -8.15
CA ALA A 53 6.90 -24.23 -8.99
C ALA A 53 8.20 -24.51 -8.20
N PRO A 54 9.25 -25.05 -8.83
CA PRO A 54 10.57 -25.09 -8.22
C PRO A 54 11.03 -23.71 -7.77
N GLY A 55 11.46 -23.58 -6.51
CA GLY A 55 11.88 -22.29 -5.92
C GLY A 55 10.74 -21.40 -5.41
N ALA A 56 9.47 -21.78 -5.60
CA ALA A 56 8.35 -21.02 -5.06
C ALA A 56 8.26 -21.02 -3.53
N ARG A 57 9.04 -21.86 -2.84
CA ARG A 57 9.09 -21.94 -1.37
C ARG A 57 10.50 -21.75 -0.85
N LEU A 58 10.62 -20.92 0.17
CA LEU A 58 11.85 -20.67 0.90
C LEU A 58 11.60 -20.78 2.40
N GLN A 59 12.48 -21.48 3.13
CA GLN A 59 12.54 -21.39 4.59
C GLN A 59 13.63 -20.38 4.95
N LEU A 60 13.25 -19.27 5.56
CA LEU A 60 14.15 -18.16 5.84
C LEU A 60 14.66 -18.18 7.29
N ARG A 61 13.85 -18.69 8.23
CA ARG A 61 14.23 -18.81 9.64
C ARG A 61 13.48 -19.98 10.33
N ALA A 62 13.98 -20.36 11.50
CA ALA A 62 13.29 -21.30 12.39
C ALA A 62 12.35 -20.57 13.35
N ALA A 63 11.35 -21.28 13.86
CA ALA A 63 10.43 -20.77 14.87
C ALA A 63 11.14 -20.45 16.18
N LYS A 64 10.73 -19.36 16.84
CA LYS A 64 11.23 -18.89 18.13
C LYS A 64 10.11 -18.64 19.14
N GLY A 65 8.85 -18.83 18.73
CA GLY A 65 7.63 -18.60 19.53
C GLY A 65 6.95 -17.25 19.25
N GLU A 66 7.70 -16.30 18.66
CA GLU A 66 7.19 -14.99 18.24
C GLU A 66 7.92 -14.52 16.98
N LEU A 67 7.21 -13.84 16.10
CA LEU A 67 7.73 -13.20 14.90
C LEU A 67 7.26 -11.75 14.83
N ARG A 68 8.17 -10.81 14.57
CA ARG A 68 7.86 -9.42 14.34
C ARG A 68 8.19 -9.01 12.92
N ILE A 69 7.16 -8.58 12.19
CA ILE A 69 7.23 -8.18 10.78
C ILE A 69 7.06 -6.67 10.69
N GLY A 70 8.06 -5.96 10.17
CA GLY A 70 7.92 -4.56 9.79
C GLY A 70 7.25 -4.47 8.43
N ALA A 71 6.05 -3.89 8.35
CA ALA A 71 5.30 -3.72 7.11
C ALA A 71 5.35 -2.26 6.65
N LEU A 72 5.79 -2.05 5.40
CA LEU A 72 5.87 -0.76 4.71
C LEU A 72 5.15 -0.88 3.37
N ALA A 73 4.51 0.20 2.94
CA ALA A 73 3.94 0.35 1.60
C ALA A 73 4.09 1.81 1.16
N GLY A 74 3.93 2.10 -0.14
CA GLY A 74 4.02 3.47 -0.62
C GLY A 74 5.36 4.12 -0.33
N LEU A 75 6.46 3.52 -0.79
CA LEU A 75 7.81 4.08 -0.63
C LEU A 75 8.02 5.28 -1.53
N LYS A 76 7.43 5.25 -2.72
CA LYS A 76 7.31 6.31 -3.76
C LYS A 76 8.63 6.90 -4.25
N ASP A 77 8.86 8.18 -3.99
CA ASP A 77 9.94 8.96 -4.61
C ASP A 77 11.31 8.66 -4.00
N ALA A 78 12.34 8.52 -4.81
CA ALA A 78 13.71 8.21 -4.39
C ALA A 78 14.57 9.46 -4.12
N ASP A 79 13.96 10.61 -3.78
CA ASP A 79 14.72 11.79 -3.38
C ASP A 79 15.43 11.58 -2.02
N ASP A 80 16.53 12.31 -1.82
CA ASP A 80 17.39 12.16 -0.64
C ASP A 80 16.65 12.34 0.69
N ASP A 81 15.68 13.25 0.74
CA ASP A 81 14.89 13.51 1.95
C ASP A 81 13.95 12.36 2.27
N ASN A 82 13.30 11.78 1.24
CA ASN A 82 12.43 10.62 1.42
C ASN A 82 13.24 9.37 1.79
N VAL A 83 14.39 9.13 1.16
CA VAL A 83 15.29 8.04 1.51
C VAL A 83 15.79 8.18 2.96
N ALA A 84 16.16 9.39 3.39
CA ALA A 84 16.56 9.65 4.78
C ALA A 84 15.39 9.43 5.75
N HIS A 85 14.18 9.77 5.36
CA HIS A 85 12.96 9.53 6.12
C HIS A 85 12.68 8.02 6.26
N LEU A 86 12.73 7.25 5.17
CA LEU A 86 12.57 5.81 5.17
C LEU A 86 13.60 5.12 6.08
N ARG A 87 14.88 5.53 6.02
CA ARG A 87 15.93 5.00 6.93
C ARG A 87 15.59 5.19 8.40
N LYS A 88 15.00 6.33 8.78
CA LYS A 88 14.55 6.56 10.17
C LYS A 88 13.41 5.62 10.55
N LEU A 89 12.42 5.48 9.66
CA LEU A 89 11.26 4.61 9.89
C LEU A 89 11.70 3.14 10.04
N ILE A 90 12.59 2.68 9.16
CA ILE A 90 13.17 1.33 9.21
C ILE A 90 13.99 1.12 10.49
N SER A 91 14.79 2.12 10.88
CA SER A 91 15.57 2.06 12.12
C SER A 91 14.65 1.92 13.34
N GLU A 92 13.51 2.59 13.34
CA GLU A 92 12.52 2.48 14.40
C GLU A 92 11.83 1.10 14.42
N LEU A 93 11.44 0.56 13.26
CA LEU A 93 10.92 -0.80 13.16
C LEU A 93 11.92 -1.82 13.72
N LYS A 94 13.20 -1.69 13.34
CA LYS A 94 14.28 -2.55 13.85
C LYS A 94 14.48 -2.39 15.35
N ARG A 95 14.43 -1.17 15.88
CA ARG A 95 14.52 -0.88 17.32
C ARG A 95 13.36 -1.52 18.10
N ARG A 96 12.16 -1.59 17.52
CA ARG A 96 10.99 -2.28 18.07
C ARG A 96 11.05 -3.80 17.87
N GLY A 97 12.12 -4.32 17.28
CA GLY A 97 12.39 -5.75 17.16
C GLY A 97 11.86 -6.39 15.88
N ALA A 98 11.62 -5.63 14.80
CA ALA A 98 11.35 -6.23 13.49
C ALA A 98 12.49 -7.19 13.11
N GLU A 99 12.13 -8.37 12.63
CA GLU A 99 13.04 -9.45 12.23
C GLU A 99 13.06 -9.67 10.72
N VAL A 100 12.04 -9.18 10.03
CA VAL A 100 11.88 -9.15 8.58
C VAL A 100 11.10 -7.90 8.19
N LEU A 101 11.36 -7.35 7.01
CA LEU A 101 10.59 -6.26 6.42
C LEU A 101 9.74 -6.79 5.27
N ILE A 102 8.55 -6.25 5.13
CA ILE A 102 7.69 -6.42 3.94
C ILE A 102 7.54 -5.05 3.28
N ALA A 103 7.86 -4.98 1.99
CA ALA A 103 7.60 -3.84 1.13
C ALA A 103 6.44 -4.20 0.19
N ASP A 104 5.26 -3.61 0.43
CA ASP A 104 3.98 -4.02 -0.15
C ASP A 104 3.42 -2.97 -1.10
N GLY A 105 3.94 -2.97 -2.34
CA GLY A 105 3.53 -2.08 -3.43
C GLY A 105 4.03 -0.63 -3.33
N ASP A 106 3.95 0.07 -4.45
CA ASP A 106 4.42 1.46 -4.64
C ASP A 106 5.91 1.62 -4.25
N LEU A 107 6.76 0.80 -4.86
CA LEU A 107 8.18 0.64 -4.54
C LEU A 107 9.09 1.57 -5.37
N GLY A 108 8.51 2.51 -6.13
CA GLY A 108 9.17 3.41 -7.07
C GLY A 108 8.66 3.23 -8.50
N ASP A 109 8.75 4.29 -9.31
CA ASP A 109 8.15 4.35 -10.65
C ASP A 109 9.06 3.80 -11.78
N ASN A 110 10.34 3.55 -11.48
CA ASN A 110 11.34 3.04 -12.42
C ASN A 110 12.43 2.22 -11.71
N PRO A 111 13.29 1.46 -12.43
CA PRO A 111 14.28 0.58 -11.82
C PRO A 111 15.28 1.29 -10.89
N ASP A 112 15.72 2.50 -11.23
CA ASP A 112 16.71 3.25 -10.43
C ASP A 112 16.10 3.70 -9.09
N GLU A 113 14.83 4.15 -9.10
CA GLU A 113 14.09 4.48 -7.89
C GLU A 113 13.84 3.24 -7.03
N GLN A 114 13.42 2.13 -7.65
CA GLN A 114 13.19 0.87 -6.97
C GLN A 114 14.47 0.36 -6.31
N GLU A 115 15.60 0.41 -7.03
CA GLU A 115 16.91 0.03 -6.46
C GLU A 115 17.29 0.92 -5.27
N THR A 116 17.06 2.23 -5.37
CA THR A 116 17.39 3.20 -4.32
C THR A 116 16.53 2.97 -3.07
N LEU A 117 15.21 2.86 -3.24
CA LEU A 117 14.26 2.70 -2.14
C LEU A 117 14.40 1.34 -1.46
N LEU A 118 14.46 0.26 -2.24
CA LEU A 118 14.69 -1.09 -1.70
C LEU A 118 16.09 -1.22 -1.11
N GLY A 119 17.08 -0.50 -1.66
CA GLY A 119 18.42 -0.38 -1.11
C GLY A 119 18.38 0.15 0.32
N ALA A 120 17.62 1.21 0.57
CA ALA A 120 17.45 1.76 1.93
C ALA A 120 16.86 0.73 2.92
N LEU A 121 15.93 -0.13 2.46
CA LEU A 121 15.39 -1.20 3.31
C LEU A 121 16.47 -2.26 3.63
N THR A 122 17.23 -2.65 2.61
CA THR A 122 18.25 -3.72 2.75
C THR A 122 19.46 -3.28 3.58
N GLU A 123 19.77 -1.99 3.68
CA GLU A 123 20.78 -1.42 4.58
C GLU A 123 20.53 -1.75 6.06
N SER A 124 19.28 -2.04 6.42
CA SER A 124 18.93 -2.50 7.77
C SER A 124 19.61 -3.81 8.17
N GLY A 125 20.04 -4.61 7.19
CA GLY A 125 20.54 -5.98 7.37
C GLY A 125 19.44 -7.00 7.69
N LEU A 126 18.16 -6.59 7.67
CA LEU A 126 17.02 -7.49 7.78
C LEU A 126 16.66 -8.07 6.41
N PRO A 127 16.14 -9.31 6.33
CA PRO A 127 15.54 -9.80 5.11
C PRO A 127 14.36 -8.90 4.68
N VAL A 128 14.25 -8.63 3.39
CA VAL A 128 13.18 -7.84 2.79
C VAL A 128 12.36 -8.73 1.87
N LEU A 129 11.05 -8.82 2.10
CA LEU A 129 10.09 -9.48 1.21
C LEU A 129 9.37 -8.39 0.42
N THR A 130 9.32 -8.51 -0.89
CA THR A 130 8.68 -7.52 -1.78
C THR A 130 7.42 -8.09 -2.42
N VAL A 131 6.41 -7.26 -2.57
CA VAL A 131 5.19 -7.55 -3.35
C VAL A 131 4.96 -6.42 -4.32
N ALA A 132 4.97 -6.71 -5.62
CA ALA A 132 4.61 -5.75 -6.64
C ALA A 132 3.12 -5.37 -6.53
N GLY A 133 2.82 -4.08 -6.62
CA GLY A 133 1.47 -3.52 -6.63
C GLY A 133 0.98 -3.19 -8.03
N ASN A 134 0.35 -2.01 -8.15
CA ASN A 134 -0.23 -1.51 -9.39
C ASN A 134 0.69 -0.51 -10.14
N ARG A 135 1.90 -0.27 -9.65
CA ARG A 135 2.92 0.60 -10.27
C ARG A 135 4.07 -0.19 -10.86
N GLU A 136 4.52 -1.23 -10.20
CA GLU A 136 5.74 -1.94 -10.55
C GLU A 136 5.58 -2.75 -11.84
N VAL A 137 6.37 -2.38 -12.84
CA VAL A 137 6.61 -3.23 -14.00
C VAL A 137 7.52 -4.37 -13.58
N ARG A 138 7.06 -5.61 -13.71
CA ARG A 138 7.74 -6.77 -13.16
C ARG A 138 9.20 -6.90 -13.59
N THR A 139 9.49 -6.71 -14.87
CA THR A 139 10.86 -6.82 -15.39
C THR A 139 11.80 -5.74 -14.85
N GLU A 140 11.26 -4.58 -14.48
CA GLU A 140 12.01 -3.48 -13.87
C GLU A 140 12.32 -3.79 -12.41
N LEU A 141 11.31 -4.27 -11.67
CA LEU A 141 11.50 -4.70 -10.28
C LEU A 141 12.49 -5.88 -10.19
N ASP A 142 12.37 -6.87 -11.08
CA ASP A 142 13.31 -7.99 -11.18
C ASP A 142 14.76 -7.50 -11.40
N ALA A 143 14.95 -6.46 -12.23
CA ALA A 143 16.26 -5.88 -12.49
C ALA A 143 16.82 -5.16 -11.23
N ALA A 144 16.04 -4.28 -10.60
CA ALA A 144 16.43 -3.56 -9.40
C ALA A 144 16.82 -4.52 -8.25
N GLU A 145 15.98 -5.51 -7.98
CA GLU A 145 16.25 -6.52 -6.98
C GLU A 145 17.48 -7.39 -7.33
N GLY A 146 17.67 -7.67 -8.62
CA GLY A 146 18.85 -8.40 -9.14
C GLY A 146 20.14 -7.66 -8.80
N GLU A 147 20.19 -6.32 -8.97
CA GLU A 147 21.33 -5.51 -8.61
C GLU A 147 21.58 -5.51 -7.08
N LEU A 148 20.51 -5.41 -6.30
CA LEU A 148 20.63 -5.47 -4.83
C LEU A 148 21.14 -6.84 -4.35
N ARG A 149 20.65 -7.95 -4.95
CA ARG A 149 21.16 -9.31 -4.63
C ARG A 149 22.65 -9.47 -4.98
N LYS A 150 23.14 -8.90 -6.09
CA LYS A 150 24.56 -8.87 -6.45
C LYS A 150 25.40 -8.12 -5.41
N LYS A 151 24.82 -7.12 -4.75
CA LYS A 151 25.44 -6.38 -3.64
C LYS A 151 25.33 -7.10 -2.28
N GLY A 152 24.75 -8.30 -2.25
CA GLY A 152 24.61 -9.14 -1.05
C GLY A 152 23.35 -8.88 -0.22
N ALA A 153 22.38 -8.12 -0.75
CA ALA A 153 21.14 -7.87 -0.07
C ALA A 153 20.28 -9.15 0.06
N GLN A 154 19.65 -9.33 1.23
CA GLN A 154 18.69 -10.40 1.46
C GLN A 154 17.28 -9.90 1.04
N ILE A 155 17.00 -9.96 -0.25
CA ILE A 155 15.73 -9.53 -0.84
C ILE A 155 15.05 -10.70 -1.56
N VAL A 156 13.76 -10.89 -1.29
CA VAL A 156 12.94 -12.00 -1.78
C VAL A 156 11.68 -11.44 -2.40
N ASP A 157 11.56 -11.55 -3.72
CA ASP A 157 10.36 -11.22 -4.46
C ASP A 157 9.29 -12.30 -4.30
N LEU A 158 8.16 -11.94 -3.71
CA LEU A 158 7.01 -12.83 -3.51
C LEU A 158 6.23 -13.13 -4.81
N SER A 159 6.61 -12.57 -5.94
CA SER A 159 6.11 -13.01 -7.25
C SER A 159 6.85 -14.24 -7.77
N HIS A 160 8.09 -14.48 -7.35
CA HIS A 160 8.88 -15.68 -7.67
C HIS A 160 8.85 -16.69 -6.52
N THR A 161 9.29 -16.28 -5.34
CA THR A 161 9.26 -17.09 -4.12
C THR A 161 7.96 -16.83 -3.36
N ARG A 162 6.90 -17.49 -3.79
CA ARG A 162 5.51 -17.27 -3.39
C ARG A 162 5.22 -17.54 -1.91
N ILE A 163 6.00 -18.41 -1.29
CA ILE A 163 5.80 -18.93 0.07
C ILE A 163 7.11 -18.80 0.83
N VAL A 164 7.12 -17.98 1.86
CA VAL A 164 8.28 -17.80 2.73
C VAL A 164 7.94 -18.27 4.14
N ASP A 165 8.57 -19.35 4.58
CA ASP A 165 8.44 -19.89 5.94
C ASP A 165 9.38 -19.12 6.88
N LEU A 166 8.79 -18.40 7.82
CA LEU A 166 9.47 -17.63 8.85
C LEU A 166 9.45 -18.31 10.22
N GLY A 167 9.09 -19.59 10.25
CA GLY A 167 9.02 -20.42 11.46
C GLY A 167 7.72 -20.18 12.23
N ASP A 168 7.49 -18.99 12.75
CA ASP A 168 6.30 -18.63 13.53
C ASP A 168 5.14 -18.15 12.66
N ALA A 169 5.39 -17.87 11.39
CA ALA A 169 4.38 -17.58 10.36
C ALA A 169 4.88 -18.00 8.98
N ILE A 170 3.94 -18.24 8.07
CA ILE A 170 4.19 -18.47 6.65
C ILE A 170 3.66 -17.26 5.87
N VAL A 171 4.53 -16.52 5.20
CA VAL A 171 4.13 -15.40 4.34
C VAL A 171 3.84 -15.91 2.95
N VAL A 172 2.70 -15.50 2.38
CA VAL A 172 2.31 -15.82 1.00
C VAL A 172 1.95 -14.55 0.26
N GLY A 173 2.59 -14.30 -0.89
CA GLY A 173 2.36 -13.12 -1.70
C GLY A 173 1.25 -13.29 -2.75
N LEU A 174 0.46 -12.22 -2.96
CA LEU A 174 -0.41 -12.03 -4.12
C LEU A 174 -0.04 -10.73 -4.83
N PRO A 175 0.93 -10.75 -5.75
CA PRO A 175 1.40 -9.56 -6.45
C PRO A 175 0.44 -9.12 -7.54
N GLY A 176 0.50 -7.83 -7.88
CA GLY A 176 -0.24 -7.21 -8.97
C GLY A 176 -1.52 -6.51 -8.54
N ALA A 177 -2.19 -5.90 -9.52
CA ALA A 177 -3.51 -5.28 -9.36
C ALA A 177 -4.63 -6.27 -9.68
N PHE A 178 -5.88 -5.93 -9.36
CA PHE A 178 -7.03 -6.78 -9.71
C PHE A 178 -7.81 -6.26 -10.93
N GLU A 179 -7.59 -5.01 -11.32
CA GLU A 179 -8.25 -4.37 -12.46
C GLU A 179 -7.28 -3.52 -13.27
N ARG A 180 -7.40 -3.59 -14.61
CA ARG A 180 -6.54 -2.79 -15.53
C ARG A 180 -6.67 -1.28 -15.34
N ARG A 181 -7.83 -0.77 -14.94
CA ARG A 181 -8.04 0.67 -14.70
C ARG A 181 -7.25 1.24 -13.53
N GLN A 182 -6.68 0.38 -12.69
CA GLN A 182 -5.86 0.77 -11.54
C GLN A 182 -4.37 0.80 -11.85
N LEU A 183 -3.97 0.37 -13.06
CA LEU A 183 -2.58 0.32 -13.44
C LEU A 183 -2.02 1.71 -13.74
N HIS A 184 -0.82 1.99 -13.23
CA HIS A 184 -0.11 3.24 -13.49
C HIS A 184 0.77 3.17 -14.74
N SER A 185 1.11 1.98 -15.23
CA SER A 185 1.89 1.79 -16.45
C SER A 185 1.51 0.52 -17.21
N ASP A 186 1.83 0.50 -18.51
CA ASP A 186 1.73 -0.68 -19.36
C ASP A 186 2.80 -1.70 -19.00
N GLY A 187 2.51 -2.85 -18.51
CA GLY A 187 3.49 -3.88 -18.12
C GLY A 187 3.39 -4.24 -16.64
N VAL A 188 2.62 -3.48 -15.89
CA VAL A 188 2.13 -3.90 -14.57
C VAL A 188 1.14 -5.05 -14.75
N CYS A 189 1.24 -6.04 -13.91
CA CYS A 189 0.41 -7.23 -14.04
C CYS A 189 -0.93 -7.12 -13.29
N VAL A 190 -1.91 -7.86 -13.81
CA VAL A 190 -3.22 -8.04 -13.19
C VAL A 190 -3.39 -9.51 -12.84
N TYR A 191 -3.55 -9.84 -11.54
CA TYR A 191 -3.86 -11.22 -11.16
C TYR A 191 -5.30 -11.57 -11.55
N VAL A 192 -5.50 -12.80 -11.95
CA VAL A 192 -6.78 -13.30 -12.44
C VAL A 192 -7.41 -14.32 -11.48
N GLN A 193 -8.63 -14.76 -11.76
CA GLN A 193 -9.33 -15.72 -10.90
C GLN A 193 -8.52 -17.01 -10.67
N LYS A 194 -7.79 -17.47 -11.68
CA LYS A 194 -6.94 -18.67 -11.57
C LYS A 194 -5.87 -18.52 -10.47
N ASP A 195 -5.32 -17.31 -10.26
CA ASP A 195 -4.32 -17.05 -9.22
C ASP A 195 -4.95 -17.15 -7.82
N LEU A 196 -6.18 -16.64 -7.68
CA LEU A 196 -6.97 -16.73 -6.45
C LEU A 196 -7.38 -18.17 -6.14
N ASP A 197 -7.76 -18.95 -7.17
CA ASP A 197 -8.13 -20.37 -7.02
C ASP A 197 -6.90 -21.21 -6.57
N ALA A 198 -5.73 -20.94 -7.17
CA ALA A 198 -4.48 -21.60 -6.78
C ALA A 198 -4.10 -21.25 -5.33
N LEU A 199 -4.23 -19.98 -4.94
CA LEU A 199 -3.99 -19.53 -3.57
C LEU A 199 -4.99 -20.15 -2.60
N SER A 200 -6.28 -20.19 -2.96
CA SER A 200 -7.33 -20.84 -2.18
C SER A 200 -7.04 -22.34 -1.93
N ALA A 201 -6.64 -23.05 -2.98
CA ALA A 201 -6.27 -24.47 -2.88
C ALA A 201 -5.01 -24.70 -2.03
N PHE A 202 -4.06 -23.75 -2.04
CA PHE A 202 -2.91 -23.79 -1.14
C PHE A 202 -3.34 -23.62 0.33
N LEU A 203 -4.21 -22.64 0.61
CA LEU A 203 -4.71 -22.32 1.94
C LEU A 203 -5.61 -23.42 2.55
N ASP A 204 -6.17 -24.30 1.74
CA ASP A 204 -6.93 -25.48 2.22
C ASP A 204 -6.02 -26.58 2.77
N LYS A 205 -4.70 -26.51 2.52
CA LYS A 205 -3.75 -27.50 3.04
C LYS A 205 -3.37 -27.15 4.49
N PRO A 206 -3.13 -28.18 5.34
CA PRO A 206 -2.60 -27.94 6.67
C PRO A 206 -1.28 -27.15 6.63
N ALA A 207 -1.19 -26.09 7.43
CA ALA A 207 0.01 -25.29 7.58
C ALA A 207 0.63 -25.53 8.97
N THR A 208 1.96 -25.51 9.04
CA THR A 208 2.74 -25.68 10.28
C THR A 208 2.70 -24.46 11.19
N ALA A 209 2.42 -23.29 10.60
CA ALA A 209 2.31 -21.99 11.27
C ALA A 209 1.17 -21.18 10.63
N PRO A 210 0.66 -20.13 11.28
CA PRO A 210 -0.37 -19.28 10.69
C PRO A 210 0.14 -18.61 9.40
N VAL A 211 -0.75 -18.48 8.43
CA VAL A 211 -0.45 -17.82 7.16
C VAL A 211 -0.73 -16.32 7.27
N VAL A 212 0.21 -15.52 6.78
CA VAL A 212 0.08 -14.07 6.54
C VAL A 212 -0.01 -13.87 5.03
N LEU A 213 -1.17 -13.44 4.54
CA LEU A 213 -1.33 -13.04 3.15
C LEU A 213 -0.82 -11.62 2.96
N VAL A 214 0.03 -11.39 1.97
CA VAL A 214 0.51 -10.06 1.59
C VAL A 214 0.08 -9.75 0.17
N ALA A 215 -0.63 -8.64 -0.01
CA ALA A 215 -1.08 -8.17 -1.32
C ALA A 215 -1.25 -6.65 -1.27
N ALA A 216 -0.78 -5.94 -2.29
CA ALA A 216 -0.95 -4.48 -2.35
C ALA A 216 -2.43 -4.09 -2.33
N VAL A 217 -3.27 -4.82 -3.05
CA VAL A 217 -4.72 -4.56 -3.11
C VAL A 217 -5.44 -5.13 -1.89
N PRO A 218 -6.19 -4.32 -1.11
CA PRO A 218 -6.99 -4.81 0.00
C PRO A 218 -8.27 -5.51 -0.45
N PRO A 219 -8.87 -6.34 0.42
CA PRO A 219 -10.21 -6.86 0.20
C PRO A 219 -11.24 -5.71 0.21
N ARG A 220 -12.29 -5.83 -0.62
CA ARG A 220 -13.37 -4.84 -0.64
C ARG A 220 -14.17 -4.87 0.65
N GLY A 221 -14.15 -3.77 1.38
CA GLY A 221 -14.99 -3.56 2.55
C GLY A 221 -16.39 -3.07 2.23
N GLN A 222 -17.13 -2.68 3.27
CA GLN A 222 -18.52 -2.23 3.15
C GLN A 222 -18.77 -0.85 3.78
N ASP A 223 -17.76 -0.26 4.40
CA ASP A 223 -17.89 1.02 5.09
C ASP A 223 -16.58 1.83 5.08
N SER A 224 -16.63 3.02 5.64
CA SER A 224 -15.49 3.95 5.72
C SER A 224 -14.38 3.53 6.68
N LYS A 225 -14.55 2.45 7.45
CA LYS A 225 -13.54 1.91 8.38
C LYS A 225 -12.77 0.74 7.77
N ALA A 226 -13.18 0.28 6.60
CA ALA A 226 -12.52 -0.80 5.88
C ALA A 226 -11.11 -0.41 5.44
N LEU A 227 -10.27 -1.41 5.12
CA LEU A 227 -8.89 -1.22 4.68
C LEU A 227 -8.78 -0.60 3.28
N ASP A 228 -9.86 -0.63 2.52
CA ASP A 228 -9.95 -0.15 1.15
C ASP A 228 -10.78 1.13 1.00
N ALA A 229 -11.06 1.81 2.11
CA ALA A 229 -11.83 3.05 2.09
C ALA A 229 -10.96 4.21 1.60
N SER A 230 -11.27 4.75 0.41
CA SER A 230 -10.62 5.88 -0.24
C SER A 230 -11.68 6.83 -0.79
N GLU A 231 -11.58 8.13 -0.51
CA GLU A 231 -12.51 9.17 -1.00
C GLU A 231 -13.99 8.83 -0.81
N GLY A 232 -14.33 8.15 0.30
CA GLY A 232 -15.70 7.74 0.62
C GLY A 232 -16.19 6.51 -0.15
N GLN A 233 -15.33 5.83 -0.90
CA GLN A 233 -15.64 4.61 -1.64
C GLN A 233 -14.81 3.43 -1.15
N ASN A 234 -15.30 2.20 -1.38
CA ASN A 234 -14.56 0.97 -1.18
C ASN A 234 -13.99 0.50 -2.52
N VAL A 235 -12.65 0.54 -2.65
CA VAL A 235 -11.93 0.34 -3.92
C VAL A 235 -11.22 -1.01 -4.03
N GLY A 236 -11.31 -1.86 -3.02
CA GLY A 236 -10.64 -3.17 -2.97
C GLY A 236 -11.26 -4.26 -3.84
N ASP A 237 -10.62 -5.42 -3.88
CA ASP A 237 -11.07 -6.59 -4.63
C ASP A 237 -12.11 -7.40 -3.83
N PRO A 238 -13.38 -7.53 -4.29
CA PRO A 238 -14.39 -8.31 -3.61
C PRO A 238 -14.10 -9.81 -3.54
N ARG A 239 -13.27 -10.33 -4.46
CA ARG A 239 -12.91 -11.75 -4.53
C ARG A 239 -12.00 -12.17 -3.36
N LEU A 240 -11.22 -11.24 -2.80
CA LEU A 240 -10.31 -11.51 -1.67
C LEU A 240 -11.07 -11.87 -0.39
N LEU A 241 -12.30 -11.41 -0.20
CA LEU A 241 -13.12 -11.76 0.96
C LEU A 241 -13.28 -13.28 1.17
N ALA A 242 -13.35 -14.03 0.06
CA ALA A 242 -13.43 -15.49 0.13
C ALA A 242 -12.12 -16.12 0.64
N LEU A 243 -10.97 -15.55 0.29
CA LEU A 243 -9.66 -15.99 0.76
C LEU A 243 -9.43 -15.67 2.23
N LEU A 244 -9.89 -14.51 2.71
CA LEU A 244 -9.72 -14.11 4.11
C LEU A 244 -10.37 -15.10 5.09
N LYS A 245 -11.41 -15.82 4.68
CA LYS A 245 -12.01 -16.90 5.50
C LYS A 245 -11.04 -18.08 5.76
N LYS A 246 -9.96 -18.17 4.98
CA LYS A 246 -8.94 -19.24 5.06
C LYS A 246 -7.62 -18.75 5.66
N VAL A 247 -7.44 -17.43 5.79
CA VAL A 247 -6.22 -16.78 6.25
C VAL A 247 -6.51 -16.01 7.52
N ARG A 248 -5.68 -16.17 8.54
CA ARG A 248 -5.86 -15.45 9.81
C ARG A 248 -5.33 -14.04 9.78
N PHE A 249 -4.24 -13.81 9.05
CA PHE A 249 -3.54 -12.55 9.06
C PHE A 249 -3.27 -12.07 7.64
N GLY A 250 -3.32 -10.75 7.42
CA GLY A 250 -3.02 -10.17 6.12
C GLY A 250 -2.47 -8.75 6.21
N ILE A 251 -1.67 -8.37 5.22
CA ILE A 251 -1.10 -7.04 5.04
C ILE A 251 -1.50 -6.54 3.66
N PHE A 252 -2.00 -5.29 3.56
CA PHE A 252 -2.56 -4.71 2.34
C PHE A 252 -2.19 -3.23 2.22
N GLY A 253 -1.36 -2.87 1.24
CA GLY A 253 -0.61 -1.60 1.23
C GLY A 253 -1.15 -0.45 0.38
N ALA A 254 -2.05 -0.69 -0.60
CA ALA A 254 -2.30 0.29 -1.67
C ALA A 254 -3.27 1.44 -1.34
N VAL A 255 -3.94 1.46 -0.20
CA VAL A 255 -4.95 2.49 0.13
C VAL A 255 -4.50 3.29 1.35
N TRP A 256 -3.84 4.41 1.11
CA TRP A 256 -3.11 5.15 2.16
C TRP A 256 -4.03 5.88 3.13
N GLU A 257 -5.23 6.31 2.70
CA GLU A 257 -6.25 6.93 3.55
C GLU A 257 -6.76 5.98 4.65
N SER A 258 -6.55 4.69 4.46
CA SER A 258 -6.85 3.64 5.45
C SER A 258 -5.61 3.20 6.24
N GLY A 259 -4.50 3.93 6.12
CA GLY A 259 -3.24 3.60 6.78
C GLY A 259 -3.33 3.52 8.29
N GLY A 260 -2.62 2.56 8.89
CA GLY A 260 -2.59 2.30 10.32
C GLY A 260 -3.81 1.58 10.87
N ARG A 261 -4.71 1.11 10.00
CA ARG A 261 -5.91 0.36 10.40
C ARG A 261 -5.64 -1.13 10.45
N GLY A 262 -6.19 -1.77 11.50
CA GLY A 262 -6.36 -3.20 11.59
C GLY A 262 -7.83 -3.55 11.76
N ILE A 263 -8.30 -4.60 11.10
CA ILE A 263 -9.66 -5.13 11.21
C ILE A 263 -9.64 -6.66 11.37
N ASP A 264 -10.71 -7.22 11.93
CA ASP A 264 -10.98 -8.66 11.91
C ASP A 264 -11.74 -9.08 10.63
N LEU A 265 -12.06 -10.36 10.51
CA LEU A 265 -12.82 -10.89 9.35
C LEU A 265 -14.25 -10.29 9.23
N ALA A 266 -14.83 -9.85 10.34
CA ALA A 266 -16.13 -9.20 10.35
C ALA A 266 -16.05 -7.69 10.01
N GLY A 267 -14.83 -7.15 9.73
CA GLY A 267 -14.60 -5.74 9.46
C GLY A 267 -14.56 -4.86 10.72
N LYS A 268 -14.56 -5.45 11.93
CA LYS A 268 -14.45 -4.67 13.16
C LYS A 268 -13.02 -4.20 13.37
N PRO A 269 -12.81 -2.94 13.79
CA PRO A 269 -11.49 -2.44 14.13
C PRO A 269 -10.82 -3.28 15.23
N VAL A 270 -9.60 -3.71 14.96
CA VAL A 270 -8.66 -4.24 15.95
C VAL A 270 -7.77 -3.07 16.37
N LEU A 271 -7.70 -2.79 17.66
CA LEU A 271 -6.89 -1.67 18.18
C LEU A 271 -5.40 -2.04 18.22
N PRO A 272 -4.49 -1.10 17.95
CA PRO A 272 -3.06 -1.32 18.13
C PRO A 272 -2.72 -1.86 19.52
N GLY A 273 -1.78 -2.79 19.61
CA GLY A 273 -1.36 -3.47 20.83
C GLY A 273 -2.34 -4.50 21.40
N LYS A 274 -3.46 -4.77 20.70
CA LYS A 274 -4.43 -5.81 21.11
C LYS A 274 -4.24 -7.08 20.30
N ASP A 275 -4.17 -8.20 21.02
CA ASP A 275 -4.17 -9.54 20.41
C ASP A 275 -5.50 -9.83 19.73
N SER A 276 -5.42 -10.40 18.56
CA SER A 276 -6.57 -10.90 17.79
C SER A 276 -6.28 -12.28 17.21
N ASP A 277 -7.32 -13.10 17.07
CA ASP A 277 -7.26 -14.37 16.35
C ASP A 277 -7.28 -14.19 14.83
N GLU A 278 -7.72 -13.01 14.37
CA GLU A 278 -7.78 -12.58 12.98
C GLU A 278 -7.37 -11.11 12.91
N LEU A 279 -6.44 -10.77 12.01
CA LEU A 279 -5.94 -9.41 11.86
C LEU A 279 -5.55 -9.13 10.42
N TYR A 280 -6.25 -8.22 9.79
CA TYR A 280 -5.96 -7.68 8.47
C TYR A 280 -5.56 -6.23 8.62
N LEU A 281 -4.41 -5.86 8.08
CA LEU A 281 -3.69 -4.63 8.40
C LEU A 281 -3.37 -3.83 7.14
N ASN A 282 -3.55 -2.51 7.18
CA ASN A 282 -2.98 -1.58 6.22
C ASN A 282 -1.87 -0.79 6.90
N PRO A 283 -0.60 -0.91 6.48
CA PRO A 283 0.51 -0.21 7.12
C PRO A 283 0.51 1.31 6.87
N GLY A 284 -0.18 1.79 5.83
CA GLY A 284 -0.13 3.19 5.37
C GLY A 284 1.04 3.48 4.45
N ALA A 285 1.18 4.75 4.03
CA ALA A 285 2.27 5.20 3.17
C ALA A 285 3.53 5.48 3.99
N ALA A 286 4.65 4.89 3.57
CA ALA A 286 5.94 5.05 4.25
C ALA A 286 6.71 6.29 3.79
N ASP A 287 6.34 6.88 2.66
CA ASP A 287 6.94 8.10 2.14
C ASP A 287 6.70 9.32 3.05
N ARG A 288 7.50 10.36 2.87
CA ARG A 288 7.42 11.58 3.67
C ARG A 288 6.26 12.52 3.30
N THR A 289 5.54 12.23 2.22
CA THR A 289 4.41 13.05 1.77
C THR A 289 3.28 13.03 2.80
N PRO A 290 2.71 14.19 3.17
CA PRO A 290 1.56 14.22 4.06
C PRO A 290 0.32 13.60 3.39
N TRP A 291 -0.20 12.52 3.97
CA TRP A 291 -1.41 11.83 3.50
C TRP A 291 -2.58 12.05 4.45
N PRO A 292 -3.73 12.50 3.92
CA PRO A 292 -4.94 12.59 4.73
C PRO A 292 -5.46 11.17 5.02
N LEU A 293 -5.73 10.89 6.30
CA LEU A 293 -6.39 9.66 6.72
C LEU A 293 -7.91 9.83 6.73
N GLY A 294 -8.64 8.73 6.63
CA GLY A 294 -10.10 8.74 6.63
C GLY A 294 -10.76 9.21 7.93
N ASP A 295 -10.00 9.47 8.99
CA ASP A 295 -10.44 10.11 10.24
C ASP A 295 -10.23 11.63 10.26
N GLY A 296 -9.72 12.21 9.17
CA GLY A 296 -9.44 13.64 9.02
C GLY A 296 -8.07 14.08 9.54
N THR A 297 -7.25 13.17 10.07
CA THR A 297 -5.87 13.47 10.43
C THR A 297 -4.97 13.40 9.19
N THR A 298 -3.78 14.00 9.26
CA THR A 298 -2.76 13.92 8.22
C THR A 298 -1.50 13.32 8.81
N VAL A 299 -0.89 12.37 8.12
CA VAL A 299 0.35 11.71 8.55
C VAL A 299 1.39 11.71 7.45
N SER A 300 2.66 11.77 7.83
CA SER A 300 3.82 11.66 6.92
C SER A 300 4.70 10.52 7.42
N GLY A 301 4.91 9.51 6.58
CA GLY A 301 5.75 8.37 6.94
C GLY A 301 5.16 7.48 8.02
N GLN A 302 4.44 6.47 7.57
CA GLN A 302 3.80 5.50 8.44
C GLN A 302 4.18 4.09 8.03
N ALA A 303 4.39 3.24 9.01
CA ALA A 303 4.60 1.81 8.87
C ALA A 303 3.86 1.07 9.99
N ALA A 304 3.83 -0.24 9.91
CA ALA A 304 3.28 -1.07 10.97
C ALA A 304 4.26 -2.15 11.40
N LEU A 305 4.21 -2.53 12.66
CA LEU A 305 4.88 -3.71 13.20
C LEU A 305 3.82 -4.75 13.54
N LEU A 306 3.75 -5.81 12.76
CA LEU A 306 2.89 -6.97 13.02
C LEU A 306 3.66 -7.96 13.89
N THR A 307 3.10 -8.33 15.04
CA THR A 307 3.64 -9.36 15.92
C THR A 307 2.74 -10.60 15.85
N VAL A 308 3.30 -11.74 15.46
CA VAL A 308 2.62 -13.04 15.40
C VAL A 308 3.17 -13.95 16.49
N HIS A 309 2.31 -14.49 17.35
CA HIS A 309 2.65 -15.44 18.39
C HIS A 309 1.59 -16.54 18.50
N GLY A 310 1.99 -17.77 18.20
CA GLY A 310 1.08 -18.89 18.09
C GLY A 310 -0.04 -18.63 17.08
N ARG A 311 -1.29 -18.60 17.54
CA ARG A 311 -2.47 -18.40 16.69
C ARG A 311 -3.04 -16.98 16.77
N LYS A 312 -2.34 -16.07 17.42
CA LYS A 312 -2.74 -14.66 17.59
C LYS A 312 -1.76 -13.73 16.95
N ALA A 313 -2.24 -12.55 16.64
CA ALA A 313 -1.41 -11.43 16.23
C ALA A 313 -1.88 -10.13 16.85
N SER A 314 -0.95 -9.21 17.02
CA SER A 314 -1.19 -7.81 17.34
C SER A 314 -0.38 -6.92 16.41
N TYR A 315 -0.65 -5.62 16.40
CA TYR A 315 0.13 -4.68 15.60
C TYR A 315 0.35 -3.37 16.35
N GLU A 316 1.41 -2.68 15.95
CA GLU A 316 1.70 -1.31 16.33
C GLU A 316 1.78 -0.45 15.07
N VAL A 317 1.32 0.80 15.16
CA VAL A 317 1.56 1.80 14.11
C VAL A 317 2.83 2.55 14.47
N VAL A 318 3.72 2.72 13.49
CA VAL A 318 4.98 3.45 13.63
C VAL A 318 4.90 4.72 12.79
N ARG A 319 4.99 5.89 13.44
CA ARG A 319 5.00 7.21 12.80
C ARG A 319 6.19 8.01 13.29
N LEU A 320 6.86 8.72 12.38
CA LEU A 320 8.02 9.52 12.77
C LEU A 320 7.65 10.78 13.56
N GLU A 321 6.47 11.34 13.34
CA GLU A 321 5.99 12.50 14.10
C GLU A 321 5.82 12.22 15.61
N GLU A 322 5.57 10.97 15.97
CA GLU A 322 5.46 10.52 17.36
C GLU A 322 6.83 10.34 18.03
N LEU A 323 7.90 10.21 17.24
CA LEU A 323 9.26 9.97 17.74
C LEU A 323 9.97 11.27 18.18
N HIS A 324 9.44 12.42 17.85
CA HIS A 324 10.00 13.74 18.18
C HIS A 324 9.34 14.39 19.41
N ARG A 325 8.47 13.68 20.11
CA ARG A 325 7.86 14.06 21.39
C ARG A 325 8.52 13.29 22.52
#